data_402b7f89ff48722494e164b78a78d63b
#
_entry.id   402b7f89ff48722494e164b78a78d63b
#
_cell.length_a   1.000
_cell.length_b   1.000
_cell.length_c   1.000
_cell.angle_alpha   90.00
_cell.angle_beta   90.00
_cell.angle_gamma   90.00
#
_symmetry.space_group_name_H-M   'P 1'
#
loop_
_entity.id
_entity.type
_entity.pdbx_description
1 polymer ?
#
loop_
_entity_poly.entity_id
_entity_poly.type
_entity_poly.pdbx_seq_one_letter_code
_entity_poly.pdbx_strand_id
1 'polypeptide(L)'
;SKKDDSEYKDLFIRYKDFWENGEPNQEQVDAIYKRKPRAPYVTAKFADGTEEKVWCTFDEEQIDIDCESETGKKFINENLKFLAGNGASLIRLDAFAYATKKAGTSCFFIEPGVWNLLGQCDEVLKDYGALLLPEIHEHYSMQLKIAEKGYFVYDFALPMLLIHALYYGEGKYLKNWLEICPRKQFTTLDTHDGIGVVDVKDLLPDEEINKTKEDIFKFGANVKKIYNTSAYNNLDIYQINCTYYSALGDNDNAYLLARAIQFFAPGIPQVYYVGMLAGKNDLELLEETKVGRNINRHYYTKEEVEMEIKRPVVHKLLELMRFRNNHPAFNLDGSFKVELENSNELKIIREYKEDYAILHANLKTFDFTIEHS
;
A
#
# COMPACT_ATOMS: atom_id res chain seq x y z
N SER A 1 -14.42 9.23 26.58
CA SER A 1 -14.84 9.75 27.89
C SER A 1 -14.73 8.66 28.95
N LYS A 2 -14.21 9.00 30.15
CA LYS A 2 -14.00 8.05 31.26
C LYS A 2 -15.21 7.88 32.17
N LYS A 3 -16.29 8.63 31.94
CA LYS A 3 -17.51 8.48 32.72
C LYS A 3 -18.19 7.18 32.35
N ASP A 4 -18.64 6.42 33.35
CA ASP A 4 -19.30 5.11 33.17
C ASP A 4 -20.58 5.19 32.32
N ASP A 5 -21.15 6.37 32.20
CA ASP A 5 -22.31 6.68 31.36
C ASP A 5 -21.96 7.11 29.93
N SER A 6 -20.66 7.12 29.57
CA SER A 6 -20.24 7.49 28.23
C SER A 6 -20.50 6.39 27.23
N GLU A 7 -21.19 6.72 26.16
CA GLU A 7 -21.41 5.88 24.99
C GLU A 7 -20.11 5.33 24.38
N TYR A 8 -18.99 6.06 24.52
CA TYR A 8 -17.69 5.74 23.89
C TYR A 8 -16.64 5.23 24.88
N LYS A 9 -17.03 4.79 26.09
CA LYS A 9 -16.05 4.37 27.11
C LYS A 9 -15.18 3.19 26.68
N ASP A 10 -15.75 2.27 25.89
CA ASP A 10 -15.11 1.04 25.43
C ASP A 10 -14.71 1.10 23.94
N LEU A 11 -14.65 2.32 23.35
CA LEU A 11 -14.28 2.49 21.94
C LEU A 11 -12.79 2.21 21.68
N PHE A 12 -11.93 2.51 22.63
CA PHE A 12 -10.48 2.41 22.48
C PHE A 12 -9.89 1.34 23.40
N ILE A 13 -8.85 0.66 22.90
CA ILE A 13 -8.16 -0.37 23.67
C ILE A 13 -7.42 0.26 24.84
N ARG A 14 -7.85 -0.05 26.06
CA ARG A 14 -7.17 0.37 27.29
C ARG A 14 -5.95 -0.54 27.51
N TYR A 15 -4.75 0.04 27.56
CA TYR A 15 -3.51 -0.75 27.60
C TYR A 15 -3.43 -1.69 28.80
N LYS A 16 -3.85 -1.23 29.99
CA LYS A 16 -3.88 -2.04 31.20
C LYS A 16 -4.88 -3.21 31.15
N ASP A 17 -6.01 -3.03 30.45
CA ASP A 17 -7.07 -4.04 30.38
C ASP A 17 -6.76 -5.12 29.34
N PHE A 18 -5.82 -4.84 28.44
CA PHE A 18 -5.34 -5.78 27.43
C PHE A 18 -4.41 -6.86 27.99
N TRP A 19 -3.66 -6.56 29.06
CA TRP A 19 -2.69 -7.47 29.67
C TRP A 19 -3.26 -8.12 30.91
N GLU A 20 -3.02 -9.43 31.09
CA GLU A 20 -3.53 -10.21 32.23
C GLU A 20 -3.19 -9.57 33.59
N ASN A 21 -2.00 -8.97 33.71
CA ASN A 21 -1.54 -8.32 34.93
C ASN A 21 -1.45 -6.79 34.83
N GLY A 22 -2.16 -6.18 33.88
CA GLY A 22 -2.18 -4.74 33.66
C GLY A 22 -0.98 -4.16 32.92
N GLU A 23 0.13 -4.90 32.80
CA GLU A 23 1.35 -4.50 32.07
C GLU A 23 1.98 -5.75 31.43
N PRO A 24 2.61 -5.62 30.24
CA PRO A 24 3.31 -6.71 29.59
C PRO A 24 4.66 -6.98 30.25
N ASN A 25 5.13 -8.20 30.15
CA ASN A 25 6.54 -8.50 30.34
C ASN A 25 7.36 -8.20 29.07
N GLN A 26 8.69 -8.29 29.14
CA GLN A 26 9.58 -7.95 28.04
C GLN A 26 9.35 -8.88 26.82
N GLU A 27 9.15 -10.17 27.03
CA GLU A 27 8.87 -11.13 25.96
C GLU A 27 7.60 -10.78 25.18
N GLN A 28 6.53 -10.39 25.88
CA GLN A 28 5.29 -9.94 25.28
C GLN A 28 5.46 -8.65 24.47
N VAL A 29 6.29 -7.72 24.94
CA VAL A 29 6.62 -6.48 24.22
C VAL A 29 7.44 -6.79 22.97
N ASP A 30 8.37 -7.72 23.05
CA ASP A 30 9.23 -8.09 21.91
C ASP A 30 8.48 -8.88 20.84
N ALA A 31 7.45 -9.61 21.22
CA ALA A 31 6.59 -10.34 20.29
C ALA A 31 5.76 -9.41 19.39
N ILE A 32 5.45 -8.18 19.83
CA ILE A 32 4.61 -7.25 19.06
C ILE A 32 5.33 -6.78 17.79
N TYR A 33 4.64 -6.84 16.65
CA TYR A 33 5.13 -6.27 15.38
C TYR A 33 4.95 -4.75 15.40
N LYS A 34 5.97 -4.05 15.83
CA LYS A 34 5.94 -2.60 16.09
C LYS A 34 6.13 -1.80 14.80
N ARG A 35 5.49 -0.64 14.72
CA ARG A 35 5.69 0.36 13.64
C ARG A 35 6.47 1.60 14.10
N LYS A 36 6.71 1.72 15.40
CA LYS A 36 7.48 2.81 16.00
C LYS A 36 8.49 2.24 17.01
N PRO A 37 9.63 2.88 17.22
CA PRO A 37 10.65 2.41 18.19
C PRO A 37 10.25 2.74 19.63
N ARG A 38 9.03 2.40 20.01
CA ARG A 38 8.44 2.57 21.34
C ARG A 38 7.40 1.48 21.61
N ALA A 39 7.01 1.32 22.88
CA ALA A 39 5.86 0.50 23.22
C ALA A 39 4.58 1.06 22.58
N PRO A 40 3.60 0.21 22.20
CA PRO A 40 2.43 0.61 21.43
C PRO A 40 1.36 1.25 22.31
N TYR A 41 1.71 2.29 23.06
CA TYR A 41 0.75 3.09 23.82
C TYR A 41 1.11 4.56 23.84
N VAL A 42 0.12 5.36 24.16
CA VAL A 42 0.26 6.78 24.50
C VAL A 42 -0.51 7.03 25.81
N THR A 43 -0.05 8.00 26.61
CA THR A 43 -0.76 8.41 27.81
C THR A 43 -1.81 9.46 27.46
N ALA A 44 -3.07 9.06 27.49
CA ALA A 44 -4.21 9.96 27.27
C ALA A 44 -4.57 10.69 28.57
N LYS A 45 -4.74 12.02 28.47
CA LYS A 45 -5.24 12.87 29.55
C LYS A 45 -6.75 13.07 29.40
N PHE A 46 -7.49 12.76 30.44
CA PHE A 46 -8.95 12.93 30.46
C PHE A 46 -9.38 14.27 31.07
N ALA A 47 -10.60 14.69 30.77
CA ALA A 47 -11.14 15.96 31.26
C ALA A 47 -11.25 16.06 32.79
N ASP A 48 -11.26 14.92 33.50
CA ASP A 48 -11.25 14.84 34.95
C ASP A 48 -9.85 14.95 35.58
N GLY A 49 -8.81 15.16 34.75
CA GLY A 49 -7.42 15.27 35.15
C GLY A 49 -6.69 13.91 35.34
N THR A 50 -7.39 12.80 35.13
CA THR A 50 -6.76 11.48 35.20
C THR A 50 -5.99 11.15 33.92
N GLU A 51 -5.02 10.25 34.03
CA GLU A 51 -4.21 9.78 32.88
C GLU A 51 -4.30 8.25 32.79
N GLU A 52 -4.40 7.74 31.55
CA GLU A 52 -4.32 6.31 31.28
C GLU A 52 -3.54 6.03 30.01
N LYS A 53 -2.87 4.88 29.97
CA LYS A 53 -2.30 4.34 28.73
C LYS A 53 -3.40 3.78 27.85
N VAL A 54 -3.42 4.20 26.59
CA VAL A 54 -4.30 3.65 25.55
C VAL A 54 -3.44 3.09 24.43
N TRP A 55 -3.91 2.05 23.75
CA TRP A 55 -3.14 1.42 22.68
C TRP A 55 -2.99 2.38 21.50
N CYS A 56 -1.77 2.46 20.96
CA CYS A 56 -1.42 3.33 19.86
C CYS A 56 -0.32 2.67 19.01
N THR A 57 -0.71 2.07 17.90
CA THR A 57 0.21 1.35 17.00
C THR A 57 1.09 2.31 16.21
N PHE A 58 0.56 3.45 15.77
CA PHE A 58 1.22 4.42 14.91
C PHE A 58 1.58 5.72 15.62
N ASP A 59 1.07 6.87 15.18
CA ASP A 59 1.37 8.16 15.79
C ASP A 59 0.45 8.43 17.00
N GLU A 60 0.89 9.31 17.90
CA GLU A 60 0.26 9.51 19.22
C GLU A 60 -1.20 9.96 19.15
N GLU A 61 -1.62 10.56 18.04
CA GLU A 61 -3.00 10.96 17.78
C GLU A 61 -3.86 9.84 17.16
N GLN A 62 -3.24 8.71 16.76
CA GLN A 62 -3.90 7.57 16.13
C GLN A 62 -4.13 6.45 17.14
N ILE A 63 -5.10 6.66 18.03
CA ILE A 63 -5.47 5.68 19.07
C ILE A 63 -6.26 4.54 18.44
N ASP A 64 -5.88 3.29 18.75
CA ASP A 64 -6.48 2.10 18.16
C ASP A 64 -7.88 1.85 18.72
N ILE A 65 -8.82 1.62 17.80
CA ILE A 65 -10.20 1.24 18.12
C ILE A 65 -10.23 -0.22 18.59
N ASP A 66 -10.99 -0.50 19.63
CA ASP A 66 -11.31 -1.86 20.04
C ASP A 66 -12.38 -2.45 19.12
N CYS A 67 -11.95 -3.13 18.07
CA CYS A 67 -12.83 -3.76 17.09
C CYS A 67 -13.64 -4.95 17.65
N GLU A 68 -13.31 -5.44 18.83
CA GLU A 68 -14.01 -6.56 19.49
C GLU A 68 -15.09 -6.07 20.46
N SER A 69 -15.00 -4.82 20.94
CA SER A 69 -16.02 -4.23 21.79
C SER A 69 -17.33 -3.93 21.01
N GLU A 70 -18.45 -3.94 21.70
CA GLU A 70 -19.75 -3.62 21.08
C GLU A 70 -19.78 -2.17 20.58
N THR A 71 -19.14 -1.24 21.30
CA THR A 71 -19.02 0.16 20.88
C THR A 71 -18.15 0.31 19.64
N GLY A 72 -17.02 -0.41 19.58
CA GLY A 72 -16.14 -0.42 18.40
C GLY A 72 -16.81 -1.01 17.16
N LYS A 73 -17.51 -2.14 17.31
CA LYS A 73 -18.30 -2.75 16.22
C LYS A 73 -19.39 -1.79 15.72
N LYS A 74 -20.15 -1.19 16.64
CA LYS A 74 -21.17 -0.20 16.28
C LYS A 74 -20.57 0.96 15.50
N PHE A 75 -19.46 1.52 15.99
CA PHE A 75 -18.76 2.64 15.35
C PHE A 75 -18.30 2.28 13.93
N ILE A 76 -17.66 1.13 13.74
CA ILE A 76 -17.22 0.65 12.42
C ILE A 76 -18.43 0.46 11.48
N ASN A 77 -19.48 -0.21 11.95
CA ASN A 77 -20.68 -0.49 11.15
C ASN A 77 -21.40 0.79 10.71
N GLU A 78 -21.51 1.80 11.59
CA GLU A 78 -22.15 3.07 11.29
C GLU A 78 -21.32 3.85 10.24
N ASN A 79 -19.99 3.87 10.36
CA ASN A 79 -19.13 4.52 9.38
C ASN A 79 -19.19 3.82 8.01
N LEU A 80 -19.17 2.49 7.96
CA LEU A 80 -19.31 1.73 6.71
C LEU A 80 -20.65 2.03 6.03
N LYS A 81 -21.76 2.00 6.77
CA LYS A 81 -23.09 2.35 6.26
C LYS A 81 -23.17 3.77 5.76
N PHE A 82 -22.55 4.71 6.49
CA PHE A 82 -22.49 6.11 6.08
C PHE A 82 -21.77 6.28 4.76
N LEU A 83 -20.58 5.69 4.61
CA LEU A 83 -19.79 5.78 3.38
C LEU A 83 -20.53 5.15 2.20
N ALA A 84 -21.01 3.92 2.35
CA ALA A 84 -21.72 3.21 1.30
C ALA A 84 -23.06 3.90 0.94
N GLY A 85 -23.80 4.38 1.93
CA GLY A 85 -25.05 5.13 1.73
C GLY A 85 -24.86 6.47 1.02
N ASN A 86 -23.65 7.04 1.04
CA ASN A 86 -23.27 8.23 0.28
C ASN A 86 -22.59 7.89 -1.07
N GLY A 87 -22.67 6.62 -1.52
CA GLY A 87 -22.27 6.21 -2.86
C GLY A 87 -20.84 5.68 -2.99
N ALA A 88 -20.16 5.39 -1.87
CA ALA A 88 -18.87 4.71 -1.94
C ALA A 88 -19.06 3.28 -2.48
N SER A 89 -18.46 2.98 -3.64
CA SER A 89 -18.49 1.65 -4.26
C SER A 89 -17.34 0.75 -3.79
N LEU A 90 -16.29 1.35 -3.25
CA LEU A 90 -15.13 0.67 -2.69
C LEU A 90 -14.72 1.38 -1.40
N ILE A 91 -14.54 0.63 -0.32
CA ILE A 91 -14.09 1.17 0.98
C ILE A 91 -12.75 0.55 1.34
N ARG A 92 -11.73 1.40 1.45
CA ARG A 92 -10.40 1.01 1.90
C ARG A 92 -10.38 0.94 3.43
N LEU A 93 -9.94 -0.19 3.95
CA LEU A 93 -9.71 -0.39 5.37
C LEU A 93 -8.22 -0.18 5.67
N ASP A 94 -7.90 0.99 6.20
CA ASP A 94 -6.53 1.42 6.49
C ASP A 94 -5.89 0.56 7.59
N ALA A 95 -4.61 0.20 7.41
CA ALA A 95 -3.81 -0.56 8.37
C ALA A 95 -4.52 -1.80 8.96
N PHE A 96 -5.33 -2.47 8.16
CA PHE A 96 -6.29 -3.48 8.60
C PHE A 96 -5.66 -4.66 9.36
N ALA A 97 -4.42 -5.03 9.04
CA ALA A 97 -3.71 -6.10 9.74
C ALA A 97 -3.52 -5.84 11.25
N TYR A 98 -3.60 -4.58 11.67
CA TYR A 98 -3.48 -4.18 13.08
C TYR A 98 -4.81 -4.07 13.81
N ALA A 99 -5.94 -4.28 13.13
CA ALA A 99 -7.26 -4.07 13.72
C ALA A 99 -7.56 -5.04 14.87
N THR A 100 -7.12 -6.30 14.75
CA THR A 100 -7.32 -7.32 15.78
C THR A 100 -6.03 -7.59 16.54
N LYS A 101 -6.14 -7.78 17.86
CA LYS A 101 -4.99 -7.93 18.76
C LYS A 101 -5.20 -9.09 19.72
N LYS A 102 -4.09 -9.73 20.12
CA LYS A 102 -4.10 -10.78 21.13
C LYS A 102 -2.82 -10.70 21.97
N ALA A 103 -2.95 -10.67 23.26
CA ALA A 103 -1.81 -10.65 24.18
C ALA A 103 -0.87 -11.85 23.96
N GLY A 104 0.44 -11.59 24.01
CA GLY A 104 1.47 -12.61 23.78
C GLY A 104 1.68 -12.99 22.30
N THR A 105 1.15 -12.20 21.35
CA THR A 105 1.34 -12.41 19.91
C THR A 105 1.94 -11.17 19.26
N SER A 106 2.16 -11.24 17.93
CA SER A 106 2.60 -10.07 17.13
C SER A 106 1.60 -8.92 17.10
N CYS A 107 0.33 -9.12 17.48
CA CYS A 107 -0.77 -8.16 17.31
C CYS A 107 -0.91 -7.66 15.87
N PHE A 108 -0.54 -8.52 14.90
CA PHE A 108 -0.59 -8.26 13.48
C PHE A 108 -1.19 -9.47 12.77
N PHE A 109 -2.24 -9.24 12.00
CA PHE A 109 -3.00 -10.25 11.25
C PHE A 109 -3.41 -11.47 12.10
N ILE A 110 -4.03 -11.22 13.25
CA ILE A 110 -4.38 -12.27 14.21
C ILE A 110 -5.61 -13.04 13.74
N GLU A 111 -5.39 -14.31 13.40
CA GLU A 111 -6.45 -15.23 13.02
C GLU A 111 -7.07 -15.93 14.26
N PRO A 112 -8.38 -16.22 14.30
CA PRO A 112 -9.38 -15.95 13.26
C PRO A 112 -9.98 -14.53 13.32
N GLY A 113 -9.58 -13.68 14.26
CA GLY A 113 -10.17 -12.37 14.54
C GLY A 113 -10.23 -11.46 13.31
N VAL A 114 -9.14 -11.39 12.54
CA VAL A 114 -9.06 -10.58 11.30
C VAL A 114 -10.11 -11.00 10.26
N TRP A 115 -10.36 -12.30 10.10
CA TRP A 115 -11.38 -12.81 9.17
C TRP A 115 -12.80 -12.55 9.68
N ASN A 116 -13.02 -12.65 10.98
CA ASN A 116 -14.31 -12.36 11.59
C ASN A 116 -14.67 -10.88 11.41
N LEU A 117 -13.71 -9.99 11.63
CA LEU A 117 -13.89 -8.55 11.41
C LEU A 117 -14.16 -8.23 9.94
N LEU A 118 -13.39 -8.83 9.02
CA LEU A 118 -13.57 -8.61 7.58
C LEU A 118 -14.94 -9.11 7.12
N GLY A 119 -15.37 -10.29 7.57
CA GLY A 119 -16.69 -10.83 7.30
C GLY A 119 -17.83 -9.99 7.89
N GLN A 120 -17.65 -9.41 9.09
CA GLN A 120 -18.60 -8.46 9.68
C GLN A 120 -18.73 -7.20 8.81
N CYS A 121 -17.62 -6.63 8.37
CA CYS A 121 -17.64 -5.46 7.48
C CYS A 121 -18.33 -5.77 6.15
N ASP A 122 -18.08 -6.94 5.57
CA ASP A 122 -18.67 -7.39 4.31
C ASP A 122 -20.20 -7.56 4.44
N GLU A 123 -20.66 -8.18 5.51
CA GLU A 123 -22.11 -8.35 5.78
C GLU A 123 -22.82 -7.00 5.93
N VAL A 124 -22.19 -6.01 6.56
CA VAL A 124 -22.73 -4.64 6.68
C VAL A 124 -22.88 -3.96 5.33
N LEU A 125 -21.99 -4.25 4.37
CA LEU A 125 -21.97 -3.62 3.04
C LEU A 125 -22.78 -4.36 1.98
N LYS A 126 -23.23 -5.54 2.28
CA LYS A 126 -23.93 -6.45 1.35
C LYS A 126 -25.11 -5.77 0.62
N ASP A 127 -25.95 -5.05 1.36
CA ASP A 127 -27.14 -4.38 0.81
C ASP A 127 -26.78 -3.12 -0.03
N TYR A 128 -25.57 -2.63 0.08
CA TYR A 128 -25.07 -1.46 -0.66
C TYR A 128 -24.30 -1.82 -1.92
N GLY A 129 -23.88 -3.07 -2.07
CA GLY A 129 -23.01 -3.51 -3.17
C GLY A 129 -21.62 -2.88 -3.15
N ALA A 130 -21.21 -2.31 -2.03
CA ALA A 130 -19.87 -1.73 -1.86
C ALA A 130 -18.85 -2.85 -1.56
N LEU A 131 -17.63 -2.69 -2.09
CA LEU A 131 -16.54 -3.64 -1.96
C LEU A 131 -15.55 -3.20 -0.88
N LEU A 132 -14.85 -4.15 -0.29
CA LEU A 132 -13.79 -3.92 0.69
C LEU A 132 -12.40 -4.05 0.05
N LEU A 133 -11.50 -3.18 0.50
CA LEU A 133 -10.10 -3.18 0.12
C LEU A 133 -9.23 -3.04 1.39
N PRO A 134 -8.90 -4.15 2.08
CA PRO A 134 -8.00 -4.10 3.23
C PRO A 134 -6.58 -3.72 2.79
N GLU A 135 -5.99 -2.74 3.46
CA GLU A 135 -4.62 -2.34 3.21
C GLU A 135 -3.70 -3.07 4.19
N ILE A 136 -2.77 -3.86 3.61
CA ILE A 136 -1.83 -4.69 4.35
C ILE A 136 -0.49 -4.69 3.62
N HIS A 137 0.53 -4.15 4.29
CA HIS A 137 1.93 -4.25 3.88
C HIS A 137 2.59 -5.40 4.61
N GLU A 138 2.79 -6.51 3.91
CA GLU A 138 3.41 -7.73 4.42
C GLU A 138 3.92 -8.58 3.26
N HIS A 139 4.60 -9.68 3.56
CA HIS A 139 5.00 -10.69 2.59
C HIS A 139 3.87 -11.00 1.59
N TYR A 140 4.19 -11.09 0.29
CA TYR A 140 3.22 -11.21 -0.81
C TYR A 140 2.22 -12.36 -0.64
N SER A 141 2.59 -13.44 0.08
CA SER A 141 1.68 -14.56 0.33
C SER A 141 0.42 -14.15 1.11
N MET A 142 0.50 -13.09 1.91
CA MET A 142 -0.66 -12.53 2.60
C MET A 142 -1.64 -11.91 1.61
N GLN A 143 -1.14 -11.20 0.61
CA GLN A 143 -1.95 -10.66 -0.48
C GLN A 143 -2.68 -11.79 -1.25
N LEU A 144 -1.97 -12.88 -1.59
CA LEU A 144 -2.58 -14.04 -2.23
C LEU A 144 -3.67 -14.65 -1.36
N LYS A 145 -3.42 -14.84 -0.07
CA LYS A 145 -4.36 -15.42 0.89
C LYS A 145 -5.67 -14.61 1.02
N ILE A 146 -5.57 -13.28 1.01
CA ILE A 146 -6.74 -12.39 1.07
C ILE A 146 -7.53 -12.44 -0.24
N ALA A 147 -6.82 -12.43 -1.37
CA ALA A 147 -7.43 -12.51 -2.69
C ALA A 147 -8.16 -13.85 -2.92
N GLU A 148 -7.62 -14.97 -2.42
CA GLU A 148 -8.27 -16.29 -2.43
C GLU A 148 -9.60 -16.31 -1.67
N LYS A 149 -9.78 -15.44 -0.68
CA LYS A 149 -11.06 -15.23 0.02
C LYS A 149 -12.05 -14.36 -0.76
N GLY A 150 -11.68 -13.86 -1.93
CA GLY A 150 -12.52 -13.07 -2.83
C GLY A 150 -12.43 -11.55 -2.67
N TYR A 151 -11.63 -11.05 -1.73
CA TYR A 151 -11.44 -9.62 -1.51
C TYR A 151 -10.47 -9.00 -2.53
N PHE A 152 -10.67 -7.73 -2.82
CA PHE A 152 -9.66 -6.94 -3.51
C PHE A 152 -8.45 -6.72 -2.60
N VAL A 153 -7.26 -6.64 -3.19
CA VAL A 153 -6.00 -6.39 -2.50
C VAL A 153 -5.20 -5.31 -3.23
N TYR A 154 -4.24 -4.71 -2.55
CA TYR A 154 -3.22 -3.90 -3.21
C TYR A 154 -2.08 -4.78 -3.73
N ASP A 155 -1.54 -4.43 -4.89
CA ASP A 155 -0.27 -4.96 -5.37
C ASP A 155 0.87 -4.04 -4.94
N PHE A 156 1.44 -4.31 -3.77
CA PHE A 156 2.59 -3.59 -3.24
C PHE A 156 3.93 -4.23 -3.63
N ALA A 157 3.91 -5.39 -4.28
CA ALA A 157 5.11 -6.04 -4.79
C ALA A 157 5.56 -5.46 -6.14
N LEU A 158 4.59 -5.10 -7.00
CA LEU A 158 4.87 -4.60 -8.35
C LEU A 158 5.85 -3.41 -8.38
N PRO A 159 5.76 -2.38 -7.51
CA PRO A 159 6.65 -1.23 -7.59
C PRO A 159 8.13 -1.59 -7.52
N MET A 160 8.53 -2.39 -6.54
CA MET A 160 9.92 -2.77 -6.35
C MET A 160 10.41 -3.75 -7.44
N LEU A 161 9.58 -4.72 -7.83
CA LEU A 161 9.90 -5.66 -8.90
C LEU A 161 10.13 -4.96 -10.23
N LEU A 162 9.34 -3.93 -10.50
CA LEU A 162 9.44 -3.16 -11.73
C LEU A 162 10.66 -2.23 -11.72
N ILE A 163 10.97 -1.57 -10.59
CA ILE A 163 12.23 -0.81 -10.45
C ILE A 163 13.44 -1.73 -10.68
N HIS A 164 13.46 -2.90 -10.04
CA HIS A 164 14.53 -3.89 -10.26
C HIS A 164 14.66 -4.24 -11.76
N ALA A 165 13.54 -4.56 -12.41
CA ALA A 165 13.53 -4.93 -13.82
C ALA A 165 14.09 -3.83 -14.73
N LEU A 166 13.74 -2.56 -14.46
CA LEU A 166 14.20 -1.41 -15.23
C LEU A 166 15.65 -1.01 -14.92
N TYR A 167 16.11 -1.17 -13.67
CA TYR A 167 17.50 -0.84 -13.31
C TYR A 167 18.49 -1.80 -13.97
N TYR A 168 18.16 -3.09 -14.04
CA TYR A 168 19.11 -4.13 -14.46
C TYR A 168 18.79 -4.75 -15.83
N GLY A 169 17.66 -4.35 -16.45
CA GLY A 169 17.20 -4.96 -17.71
C GLY A 169 16.87 -6.45 -17.53
N GLU A 170 16.32 -6.84 -16.35
CA GLU A 170 16.06 -8.24 -15.99
C GLU A 170 14.59 -8.45 -15.62
N GLY A 171 13.84 -9.02 -16.56
CA GLY A 171 12.38 -9.19 -16.44
C GLY A 171 11.92 -10.45 -15.69
N LYS A 172 12.81 -11.36 -15.33
CA LYS A 172 12.46 -12.68 -14.79
C LYS A 172 11.56 -12.60 -13.55
N TYR A 173 11.95 -11.83 -12.57
CA TYR A 173 11.20 -11.74 -11.30
C TYR A 173 9.87 -11.03 -11.49
N LEU A 174 9.85 -9.98 -12.30
CA LEU A 174 8.62 -9.28 -12.69
C LEU A 174 7.64 -10.22 -13.39
N LYS A 175 8.12 -10.98 -14.39
CA LYS A 175 7.31 -11.99 -15.10
C LYS A 175 6.73 -13.01 -14.12
N ASN A 176 7.56 -13.60 -13.26
CA ASN A 176 7.11 -14.60 -12.28
C ASN A 176 5.98 -14.06 -11.40
N TRP A 177 6.09 -12.81 -10.94
CA TRP A 177 5.04 -12.17 -10.16
C TRP A 177 3.76 -11.96 -10.97
N LEU A 178 3.86 -11.42 -12.18
CA LEU A 178 2.71 -11.17 -13.04
C LEU A 178 1.94 -12.46 -13.41
N GLU A 179 2.59 -13.61 -13.41
CA GLU A 179 1.94 -14.91 -13.63
C GLU A 179 1.08 -15.36 -12.44
N ILE A 180 1.51 -15.09 -11.21
CA ILE A 180 0.87 -15.58 -9.99
C ILE A 180 0.04 -14.52 -9.24
N CYS A 181 0.23 -13.22 -9.54
CA CYS A 181 -0.47 -12.14 -8.83
C CYS A 181 -2.00 -12.26 -8.96
N PRO A 182 -2.76 -11.78 -7.97
CA PRO A 182 -4.22 -11.80 -8.03
C PRO A 182 -4.77 -11.04 -9.24
N ARG A 183 -5.92 -11.49 -9.75
CA ARG A 183 -6.65 -10.77 -10.81
C ARG A 183 -7.53 -9.66 -10.25
N LYS A 184 -8.03 -9.84 -9.01
CA LYS A 184 -8.78 -8.84 -8.25
C LYS A 184 -7.83 -8.06 -7.36
N GLN A 185 -7.13 -7.09 -7.92
CA GLN A 185 -6.19 -6.26 -7.19
C GLN A 185 -6.15 -4.83 -7.73
N PHE A 186 -5.64 -3.91 -6.93
CA PHE A 186 -5.26 -2.57 -7.33
C PHE A 186 -3.74 -2.50 -7.50
N THR A 187 -3.28 -2.36 -8.74
CA THR A 187 -1.85 -2.18 -9.02
C THR A 187 -1.45 -0.74 -8.72
N THR A 188 -0.40 -0.55 -7.95
CA THR A 188 0.17 0.76 -7.64
C THR A 188 1.64 0.80 -8.03
N LEU A 189 2.17 1.97 -8.38
CA LEU A 189 3.63 2.21 -8.41
C LEU A 189 4.02 3.18 -7.30
N ASP A 190 3.14 4.09 -6.99
CA ASP A 190 3.29 5.10 -5.95
C ASP A 190 1.98 5.30 -5.18
N THR A 191 2.12 5.71 -3.94
CA THR A 191 1.03 6.07 -3.04
C THR A 191 1.45 7.26 -2.20
N HIS A 192 0.61 7.68 -1.25
CA HIS A 192 0.98 8.65 -0.21
C HIS A 192 2.00 8.09 0.81
N ASP A 193 2.24 6.78 0.76
CA ASP A 193 3.27 6.07 1.53
C ASP A 193 4.53 5.85 0.69
N GLY A 194 5.43 4.99 1.13
CA GLY A 194 6.66 4.66 0.40
C GLY A 194 6.50 3.45 -0.52
N ILE A 195 7.58 3.15 -1.23
CA ILE A 195 7.73 1.95 -2.05
C ILE A 195 7.96 0.76 -1.12
N GLY A 196 7.12 -0.27 -1.20
CA GLY A 196 7.17 -1.46 -0.36
C GLY A 196 8.45 -2.27 -0.57
N VAL A 197 9.04 -2.74 0.54
CA VAL A 197 10.23 -3.60 0.54
C VAL A 197 9.90 -4.99 1.06
N VAL A 198 9.12 -5.09 2.12
CA VAL A 198 8.71 -6.36 2.72
C VAL A 198 7.85 -7.19 1.78
N ASP A 199 7.11 -6.54 0.91
CA ASP A 199 6.17 -7.14 -0.04
C ASP A 199 6.87 -7.99 -1.13
N VAL A 200 8.18 -7.79 -1.37
CA VAL A 200 8.96 -8.52 -2.38
C VAL A 200 9.89 -9.58 -1.80
N LYS A 201 9.85 -9.80 -0.49
CA LYS A 201 10.62 -10.88 0.13
C LYS A 201 10.21 -12.22 -0.49
N ASP A 202 11.19 -13.05 -0.80
CA ASP A 202 11.06 -14.34 -1.50
C ASP A 202 10.56 -14.25 -2.97
N LEU A 203 10.15 -13.07 -3.46
CA LEU A 203 9.98 -12.80 -4.90
C LEU A 203 11.29 -12.35 -5.54
N LEU A 204 12.10 -11.59 -4.80
CA LEU A 204 13.47 -11.23 -5.13
C LEU A 204 14.43 -11.86 -4.12
N PRO A 205 15.63 -12.30 -4.53
CA PRO A 205 16.70 -12.63 -3.59
C PRO A 205 17.05 -11.41 -2.70
N ASP A 206 17.43 -11.66 -1.46
CA ASP A 206 17.79 -10.59 -0.50
C ASP A 206 18.93 -9.69 -1.02
N GLU A 207 19.88 -10.25 -1.76
CA GLU A 207 20.96 -9.51 -2.42
C GLU A 207 20.40 -8.49 -3.44
N GLU A 208 19.45 -8.92 -4.28
CA GLU A 208 18.82 -8.06 -5.28
C GLU A 208 17.92 -7.00 -4.63
N ILE A 209 17.22 -7.35 -3.54
CA ILE A 209 16.46 -6.35 -2.74
C ILE A 209 17.39 -5.28 -2.19
N ASN A 210 18.50 -5.67 -1.57
CA ASN A 210 19.45 -4.73 -0.98
C ASN A 210 20.11 -3.84 -2.03
N LYS A 211 20.55 -4.42 -3.15
CA LYS A 211 21.12 -3.70 -4.28
C LYS A 211 20.13 -2.68 -4.86
N THR A 212 18.89 -3.07 -5.07
CA THR A 212 17.84 -2.17 -5.59
C THR A 212 17.56 -1.02 -4.62
N LYS A 213 17.49 -1.29 -3.31
CA LYS A 213 17.36 -0.24 -2.28
C LYS A 213 18.50 0.77 -2.33
N GLU A 214 19.75 0.29 -2.39
CA GLU A 214 20.93 1.15 -2.46
C GLU A 214 20.91 2.05 -3.71
N ASP A 215 20.45 1.52 -4.83
CA ASP A 215 20.35 2.29 -6.07
C ASP A 215 19.21 3.32 -6.01
N ILE A 216 18.07 3.01 -5.39
CA ILE A 216 16.99 4.00 -5.15
C ILE A 216 17.53 5.15 -4.27
N PHE A 217 18.37 4.87 -3.27
CA PHE A 217 18.96 5.92 -2.43
C PHE A 217 19.88 6.85 -3.18
N LYS A 218 20.56 6.39 -4.23
CA LYS A 218 21.39 7.25 -5.09
C LYS A 218 20.56 8.30 -5.83
N PHE A 219 19.28 8.05 -6.05
CA PHE A 219 18.33 9.00 -6.64
C PHE A 219 17.60 9.88 -5.59
N GLY A 220 18.14 9.98 -4.38
CA GLY A 220 17.65 10.92 -3.38
C GLY A 220 16.47 10.44 -2.54
N ALA A 221 16.18 9.14 -2.56
CA ALA A 221 15.16 8.57 -1.68
C ALA A 221 15.49 8.79 -0.21
N ASN A 222 14.47 9.01 0.61
CA ASN A 222 14.62 9.18 2.05
C ASN A 222 14.28 7.91 2.81
N VAL A 223 15.16 7.55 3.74
CA VAL A 223 14.93 6.50 4.72
C VAL A 223 15.17 7.06 6.11
N LYS A 224 14.22 6.90 7.00
CA LYS A 224 14.53 7.02 8.43
C LYS A 224 15.49 5.89 8.79
N LYS A 225 16.77 6.22 8.97
CA LYS A 225 17.84 5.25 9.28
C LYS A 225 17.75 4.60 10.67
N ILE A 226 16.76 4.96 11.51
CA ILE A 226 16.68 4.50 12.90
C ILE A 226 15.41 3.67 13.05
N TYR A 227 15.51 2.41 12.67
CA TYR A 227 14.39 1.48 12.85
C TYR A 227 14.63 0.46 13.95
N ASN A 228 15.90 0.11 14.24
CA ASN A 228 16.27 -0.81 15.28
C ASN A 228 16.97 -0.09 16.43
N THR A 229 16.52 -0.34 17.65
CA THR A 229 17.17 0.08 18.88
C THR A 229 17.39 -1.15 19.76
N SER A 230 18.23 -1.04 20.81
CA SER A 230 18.44 -2.11 21.78
C SER A 230 17.14 -2.55 22.50
N ALA A 231 16.14 -1.69 22.56
CA ALA A 231 14.83 -1.97 23.14
C ALA A 231 13.81 -2.55 22.14
N TYR A 232 14.02 -2.35 20.82
CA TYR A 232 13.08 -2.75 19.78
C TYR A 232 13.85 -3.22 18.54
N ASN A 233 14.10 -4.51 18.46
CA ASN A 233 14.94 -5.14 17.43
C ASN A 233 14.19 -5.74 16.24
N ASN A 234 12.86 -5.59 16.18
CA ASN A 234 12.02 -6.12 15.12
C ASN A 234 11.48 -5.04 14.15
N LEU A 235 12.18 -3.91 14.05
CA LEU A 235 11.82 -2.81 13.15
C LEU A 235 12.70 -2.83 11.90
N ASP A 236 12.20 -3.43 10.84
CA ASP A 236 12.85 -3.42 9.54
C ASP A 236 12.38 -2.26 8.65
N ILE A 237 13.17 -1.95 7.62
CA ILE A 237 12.76 -1.01 6.59
C ILE A 237 11.68 -1.71 5.74
N TYR A 238 10.42 -1.33 5.95
CA TYR A 238 9.31 -1.90 5.20
C TYR A 238 8.93 -1.08 3.96
N GLN A 239 9.32 0.21 3.91
CA GLN A 239 9.05 1.13 2.81
C GLN A 239 10.18 2.14 2.60
N ILE A 240 10.37 2.58 1.35
CA ILE A 240 11.29 3.64 0.95
C ILE A 240 10.48 4.85 0.50
N ASN A 241 10.66 6.01 1.14
CA ASN A 241 9.97 7.23 0.77
C ASN A 241 10.67 7.89 -0.42
N CYS A 242 9.98 7.94 -1.55
CA CYS A 242 10.46 8.50 -2.81
C CYS A 242 9.26 8.63 -3.76
N THR A 243 9.27 9.64 -4.66
CA THR A 243 8.37 9.59 -5.81
C THR A 243 8.85 8.52 -6.78
N TYR A 244 7.93 7.85 -7.47
CA TYR A 244 8.30 6.79 -8.40
C TYR A 244 9.06 7.32 -9.62
N TYR A 245 8.74 8.56 -10.03
CA TYR A 245 9.45 9.25 -11.10
C TYR A 245 10.92 9.51 -10.74
N SER A 246 11.20 10.05 -9.54
CA SER A 246 12.57 10.24 -9.07
C SER A 246 13.29 8.93 -8.79
N ALA A 247 12.61 7.89 -8.32
CA ALA A 247 13.21 6.56 -8.20
C ALA A 247 13.74 6.03 -9.54
N LEU A 248 13.11 6.40 -10.66
CA LEU A 248 13.58 6.09 -12.01
C LEU A 248 14.54 7.13 -12.60
N GLY A 249 15.16 7.97 -11.75
CA GLY A 249 16.16 8.96 -12.16
C GLY A 249 15.61 10.13 -12.97
N ASP A 250 14.35 10.50 -12.76
CA ASP A 250 13.62 11.54 -13.50
C ASP A 250 13.61 11.27 -15.03
N ASN A 251 13.61 9.99 -15.42
CA ASN A 251 13.67 9.56 -16.82
C ASN A 251 12.26 9.34 -17.37
N ASP A 252 11.85 10.18 -18.30
CA ASP A 252 10.51 10.14 -18.94
C ASP A 252 10.19 8.79 -19.57
N ASN A 253 11.13 8.18 -20.30
CA ASN A 253 10.90 6.93 -20.99
C ASN A 253 10.79 5.75 -20.02
N ALA A 254 11.68 5.67 -19.04
CA ALA A 254 11.60 4.66 -17.99
C ALA A 254 10.29 4.76 -17.21
N TYR A 255 9.87 5.99 -16.91
CA TYR A 255 8.60 6.23 -16.19
C TYR A 255 7.38 5.84 -17.01
N LEU A 256 7.32 6.22 -18.29
CA LEU A 256 6.21 5.87 -19.18
C LEU A 256 6.13 4.35 -19.41
N LEU A 257 7.28 3.68 -19.55
CA LEU A 257 7.32 2.22 -19.65
C LEU A 257 6.81 1.57 -18.35
N ALA A 258 7.25 2.06 -17.19
CA ALA A 258 6.75 1.57 -15.90
C ALA A 258 5.23 1.68 -15.79
N ARG A 259 4.67 2.82 -16.18
CA ARG A 259 3.21 3.04 -16.19
C ARG A 259 2.50 2.16 -17.22
N ALA A 260 3.07 1.97 -18.41
CA ALA A 260 2.52 1.04 -19.40
C ALA A 260 2.44 -0.39 -18.85
N ILE A 261 3.50 -0.87 -18.20
CA ILE A 261 3.51 -2.21 -17.58
C ILE A 261 2.47 -2.28 -16.44
N GLN A 262 2.37 -1.25 -15.59
CA GLN A 262 1.32 -1.18 -14.54
C GLN A 262 -0.09 -1.30 -15.15
N PHE A 263 -0.35 -0.59 -16.25
CA PHE A 263 -1.68 -0.55 -16.87
C PHE A 263 -2.03 -1.86 -17.57
N PHE A 264 -1.03 -2.59 -18.03
CA PHE A 264 -1.19 -3.91 -18.63
C PHE A 264 -1.20 -5.04 -17.60
N ALA A 265 -0.69 -4.83 -16.38
CA ALA A 265 -0.75 -5.81 -15.30
C ALA A 265 -2.20 -6.18 -14.95
N PRO A 266 -2.44 -7.38 -14.38
CA PRO A 266 -3.78 -7.77 -13.93
C PRO A 266 -4.33 -6.84 -12.85
N GLY A 267 -5.62 -6.55 -12.89
CA GLY A 267 -6.31 -5.72 -11.90
C GLY A 267 -6.65 -4.33 -12.39
N ILE A 268 -6.89 -3.44 -11.43
CA ILE A 268 -7.27 -2.03 -11.65
C ILE A 268 -6.08 -1.14 -11.28
N PRO A 269 -5.51 -0.38 -12.22
CA PRO A 269 -4.40 0.51 -11.91
C PRO A 269 -4.88 1.71 -11.10
N GLN A 270 -4.19 1.98 -9.99
CA GLN A 270 -4.33 3.19 -9.21
C GLN A 270 -3.11 4.08 -9.45
N VAL A 271 -3.34 5.33 -9.83
CA VAL A 271 -2.27 6.32 -10.03
C VAL A 271 -2.41 7.40 -8.97
N TYR A 272 -1.39 7.57 -8.15
CA TYR A 272 -1.33 8.60 -7.13
C TYR A 272 -1.15 9.98 -7.79
N TYR A 273 -1.71 11.05 -7.19
CA TYR A 273 -1.75 12.37 -7.83
C TYR A 273 -0.35 12.93 -8.16
N VAL A 274 0.65 12.71 -7.28
CA VAL A 274 2.03 13.12 -7.56
C VAL A 274 2.57 12.35 -8.77
N GLY A 275 2.32 11.04 -8.83
CA GLY A 275 2.71 10.22 -9.97
C GLY A 275 1.96 10.55 -11.25
N MET A 276 0.70 10.94 -11.18
CA MET A 276 -0.06 11.37 -12.36
C MET A 276 0.59 12.59 -13.05
N LEU A 277 1.25 13.45 -12.26
CA LEU A 277 1.98 14.61 -12.76
C LEU A 277 3.49 14.34 -12.98
N ALA A 278 3.94 13.07 -12.90
CA ALA A 278 5.36 12.73 -12.94
C ALA A 278 6.18 13.62 -12.00
N GLY A 279 5.69 13.76 -10.76
CA GLY A 279 6.27 14.65 -9.76
C GLY A 279 7.58 14.12 -9.21
N LYS A 280 8.51 15.05 -8.96
CA LYS A 280 9.82 14.76 -8.37
C LYS A 280 9.74 14.73 -6.85
N ASN A 281 10.81 14.21 -6.23
CA ASN A 281 11.03 14.31 -4.79
C ASN A 281 10.98 15.76 -4.33
N ASP A 282 10.13 16.07 -3.35
CA ASP A 282 10.04 17.39 -2.72
C ASP A 282 11.01 17.47 -1.54
N LEU A 283 12.25 17.86 -1.84
CA LEU A 283 13.29 17.99 -0.83
C LEU A 283 13.10 19.22 0.07
N GLU A 284 12.43 20.26 -0.43
CA GLU A 284 12.15 21.47 0.35
C GLU A 284 11.11 21.17 1.43
N LEU A 285 10.00 20.55 1.06
CA LEU A 285 8.95 20.13 2.01
C LEU A 285 9.49 19.09 3.02
N LEU A 286 10.36 18.18 2.59
CA LEU A 286 11.04 17.24 3.48
C LEU A 286 11.90 17.98 4.52
N GLU A 287 12.73 18.93 4.08
CA GLU A 287 13.61 19.70 4.95
C GLU A 287 12.85 20.62 5.90
N GLU A 288 11.77 21.23 5.45
CA GLU A 288 10.90 22.10 6.25
C GLU A 288 10.20 21.31 7.36
N THR A 289 9.59 20.19 7.01
CA THR A 289 8.72 19.46 7.92
C THR A 289 9.43 18.39 8.74
N LYS A 290 10.60 17.92 8.28
CA LYS A 290 11.33 16.75 8.84
C LYS A 290 10.47 15.45 8.88
N VAL A 291 9.40 15.41 8.10
CA VAL A 291 8.53 14.25 7.96
C VAL A 291 8.92 13.46 6.71
N GLY A 292 9.47 12.26 6.87
CA GLY A 292 10.05 11.45 5.80
C GLY A 292 9.14 11.25 4.59
N ARG A 293 7.84 11.05 4.80
CA ARG A 293 6.86 10.86 3.73
C ARG A 293 6.56 12.11 2.91
N ASN A 294 6.90 13.30 3.42
CA ASN A 294 6.60 14.54 2.70
C ASN A 294 7.44 14.70 1.42
N ILE A 295 8.52 13.95 1.27
CA ILE A 295 9.31 13.88 0.04
C ILE A 295 8.46 13.48 -1.20
N ASN A 296 7.41 12.68 -1.01
CA ASN A 296 6.51 12.25 -2.08
C ASN A 296 5.06 12.76 -1.93
N ARG A 297 4.87 13.87 -1.20
CA ARG A 297 3.56 14.48 -0.91
C ARG A 297 3.51 15.96 -1.27
N HIS A 298 4.10 16.34 -2.40
CA HIS A 298 4.05 17.74 -2.85
C HIS A 298 2.62 18.26 -2.94
N TYR A 299 2.39 19.47 -2.46
CA TYR A 299 1.09 20.15 -2.50
C TYR A 299 1.04 21.06 -3.72
N TYR A 300 0.40 20.59 -4.80
CA TYR A 300 0.28 21.37 -6.04
C TYR A 300 -0.75 22.49 -5.92
N THR A 301 -0.36 23.70 -6.32
CA THR A 301 -1.30 24.77 -6.64
C THR A 301 -1.99 24.47 -7.97
N LYS A 302 -3.09 25.18 -8.26
CA LYS A 302 -3.78 25.05 -9.54
C LYS A 302 -2.86 25.43 -10.71
N GLU A 303 -2.10 26.50 -10.54
CA GLU A 303 -1.14 27.02 -11.52
C GLU A 303 -0.03 26.01 -11.82
N GLU A 304 0.49 25.33 -10.81
CA GLU A 304 1.46 24.23 -10.97
C GLU A 304 0.84 23.07 -11.76
N VAL A 305 -0.35 22.63 -11.41
CA VAL A 305 -1.05 21.58 -12.18
C VAL A 305 -1.21 21.98 -13.65
N GLU A 306 -1.59 23.22 -13.94
CA GLU A 306 -1.74 23.74 -15.29
C GLU A 306 -0.41 23.77 -16.08
N MET A 307 0.72 23.87 -15.39
CA MET A 307 2.07 23.75 -15.99
C MET A 307 2.45 22.28 -16.20
N GLU A 308 2.29 21.44 -15.16
CA GLU A 308 2.70 20.05 -15.19
C GLU A 308 1.97 19.24 -16.27
N ILE A 309 0.68 19.48 -16.49
CA ILE A 309 -0.08 18.78 -17.54
C ILE A 309 0.39 19.09 -18.98
N LYS A 310 1.20 20.16 -19.17
CA LYS A 310 1.78 20.51 -20.48
C LYS A 310 3.08 19.75 -20.75
N ARG A 311 3.67 19.11 -19.74
CA ARG A 311 4.90 18.31 -19.92
C ARG A 311 4.60 17.10 -20.82
N PRO A 312 5.47 16.79 -21.78
CA PRO A 312 5.25 15.66 -22.72
C PRO A 312 5.04 14.33 -22.01
N VAL A 313 5.75 14.06 -20.91
CA VAL A 313 5.61 12.84 -20.11
C VAL A 313 4.24 12.72 -19.48
N VAL A 314 3.70 13.81 -18.92
CA VAL A 314 2.37 13.84 -18.31
C VAL A 314 1.28 13.66 -19.39
N HIS A 315 1.42 14.35 -20.51
CA HIS A 315 0.49 14.21 -21.62
C HIS A 315 0.40 12.77 -22.13
N LYS A 316 1.55 12.13 -22.40
CA LYS A 316 1.62 10.72 -22.82
C LYS A 316 1.05 9.76 -21.75
N LEU A 317 1.30 10.04 -20.48
CA LEU A 317 0.71 9.25 -19.38
C LEU A 317 -0.81 9.34 -19.40
N LEU A 318 -1.37 10.53 -19.55
CA LEU A 318 -2.82 10.73 -19.64
C LEU A 318 -3.43 10.04 -20.88
N GLU A 319 -2.70 9.98 -22.00
CA GLU A 319 -3.11 9.19 -23.19
C GLU A 319 -3.13 7.69 -22.88
N LEU A 320 -2.11 7.15 -22.22
CA LEU A 320 -2.06 5.75 -21.78
C LEU A 320 -3.21 5.43 -20.81
N MET A 321 -3.53 6.33 -19.88
CA MET A 321 -4.67 6.16 -18.95
C MET A 321 -6.00 6.13 -19.71
N ARG A 322 -6.21 7.02 -20.69
CA ARG A 322 -7.41 7.03 -21.53
C ARG A 322 -7.52 5.74 -22.35
N PHE A 323 -6.43 5.29 -22.96
CA PHE A 323 -6.38 4.03 -23.69
C PHE A 323 -6.79 2.87 -22.75
N ARG A 324 -6.14 2.73 -21.60
CA ARG A 324 -6.44 1.67 -20.61
C ARG A 324 -7.90 1.68 -20.17
N ASN A 325 -8.49 2.86 -19.95
CA ASN A 325 -9.85 2.97 -19.44
C ASN A 325 -10.94 2.69 -20.49
N ASN A 326 -10.63 2.91 -21.76
CA ASN A 326 -11.62 2.80 -22.82
C ASN A 326 -11.51 1.51 -23.65
N HIS A 327 -10.36 0.81 -23.61
CA HIS A 327 -10.15 -0.37 -24.44
C HIS A 327 -10.70 -1.65 -23.79
N PRO A 328 -11.60 -2.41 -24.48
CA PRO A 328 -12.28 -3.57 -23.87
C PRO A 328 -11.35 -4.70 -23.44
N ALA A 329 -10.19 -4.89 -24.08
CA ALA A 329 -9.21 -5.92 -23.73
C ALA A 329 -8.78 -5.88 -22.24
N PHE A 330 -8.97 -4.76 -21.56
CA PHE A 330 -8.64 -4.61 -20.14
C PHE A 330 -9.77 -4.98 -19.17
N ASN A 331 -10.84 -5.60 -19.65
CA ASN A 331 -11.88 -6.13 -18.78
C ASN A 331 -11.26 -7.08 -17.75
N LEU A 332 -11.76 -7.05 -16.49
CA LEU A 332 -11.23 -7.87 -15.39
C LEU A 332 -11.44 -9.38 -15.62
N ASP A 333 -12.47 -9.74 -16.39
CA ASP A 333 -12.76 -11.13 -16.77
C ASP A 333 -11.97 -11.56 -18.03
N GLY A 334 -11.16 -10.68 -18.60
CA GLY A 334 -10.32 -10.94 -19.76
C GLY A 334 -9.12 -11.84 -19.44
N SER A 335 -8.55 -12.44 -20.49
CA SER A 335 -7.32 -13.22 -20.37
C SER A 335 -6.10 -12.32 -20.16
N PHE A 336 -5.10 -12.89 -19.55
CA PHE A 336 -3.79 -12.26 -19.32
C PHE A 336 -2.68 -13.27 -19.60
N LYS A 337 -1.69 -12.85 -20.38
CA LYS A 337 -0.48 -13.63 -20.62
C LYS A 337 0.73 -12.70 -20.58
N VAL A 338 1.82 -13.18 -20.02
CA VAL A 338 3.11 -12.51 -20.00
C VAL A 338 4.19 -13.43 -20.55
N GLU A 339 5.02 -12.90 -21.43
CA GLU A 339 6.13 -13.62 -22.08
C GLU A 339 7.41 -12.81 -21.90
N LEU A 340 8.52 -13.51 -21.82
CA LEU A 340 9.85 -12.92 -21.78
C LEU A 340 10.68 -13.63 -22.88
N GLU A 341 10.95 -12.93 -23.98
CA GLU A 341 11.68 -13.52 -25.12
C GLU A 341 13.17 -13.70 -24.79
N ASN A 342 13.71 -12.76 -24.01
CA ASN A 342 15.03 -12.81 -23.41
C ASN A 342 15.00 -12.05 -22.08
N SER A 343 16.13 -11.79 -21.42
CA SER A 343 16.14 -11.16 -20.09
C SER A 343 15.44 -9.81 -20.03
N ASN A 344 15.40 -9.04 -21.12
CA ASN A 344 14.93 -7.66 -21.14
C ASN A 344 13.77 -7.35 -22.11
N GLU A 345 13.30 -8.30 -22.89
CA GLU A 345 12.17 -8.12 -23.81
C GLU A 345 10.92 -8.77 -23.26
N LEU A 346 10.06 -7.93 -22.70
CA LEU A 346 8.81 -8.32 -22.05
C LEU A 346 7.64 -8.07 -22.98
N LYS A 347 6.76 -9.07 -23.10
CA LYS A 347 5.50 -8.96 -23.84
C LYS A 347 4.34 -9.27 -22.89
N ILE A 348 3.35 -8.35 -22.84
CA ILE A 348 2.12 -8.54 -22.05
C ILE A 348 0.93 -8.51 -22.99
N ILE A 349 0.07 -9.52 -22.90
CA ILE A 349 -1.09 -9.70 -23.74
C ILE A 349 -2.36 -9.63 -22.87
N ARG A 350 -3.30 -8.78 -23.27
CA ARG A 350 -4.65 -8.66 -22.70
C ARG A 350 -5.65 -8.97 -23.78
N GLU A 351 -6.63 -9.84 -23.47
CA GLU A 351 -7.68 -10.18 -24.43
C GLU A 351 -9.02 -10.30 -23.72
N TYR A 352 -10.06 -9.79 -24.36
CA TYR A 352 -11.43 -9.95 -23.92
C TYR A 352 -12.37 -10.03 -25.12
N LYS A 353 -13.03 -11.18 -25.31
CA LYS A 353 -13.85 -11.46 -26.51
C LYS A 353 -12.99 -11.38 -27.79
N GLU A 354 -13.31 -10.45 -28.69
CA GLU A 354 -12.57 -10.24 -29.95
C GLU A 354 -11.51 -9.14 -29.84
N ASP A 355 -11.49 -8.41 -28.71
CA ASP A 355 -10.58 -7.30 -28.49
C ASP A 355 -9.28 -7.77 -27.85
N TYR A 356 -8.17 -7.22 -28.31
CA TYR A 356 -6.83 -7.49 -27.73
C TYR A 356 -6.01 -6.20 -27.59
N ALA A 357 -5.07 -6.23 -26.65
CA ALA A 357 -4.03 -5.23 -26.51
C ALA A 357 -2.73 -5.92 -26.09
N ILE A 358 -1.63 -5.63 -26.79
CA ILE A 358 -0.33 -6.25 -26.60
C ILE A 358 0.69 -5.14 -26.35
N LEU A 359 1.38 -5.23 -25.23
CA LEU A 359 2.52 -4.39 -24.89
C LEU A 359 3.80 -5.13 -25.24
N HIS A 360 4.63 -4.57 -26.11
CA HIS A 360 6.02 -4.99 -26.32
C HIS A 360 6.93 -3.96 -25.66
N ALA A 361 7.79 -4.42 -24.75
CA ALA A 361 8.60 -3.56 -23.90
C ALA A 361 10.04 -4.03 -23.82
N ASN A 362 10.98 -3.11 -24.04
CA ASN A 362 12.40 -3.36 -23.78
C ASN A 362 12.81 -2.70 -22.44
N LEU A 363 13.07 -3.54 -21.43
CA LEU A 363 13.37 -3.11 -20.06
C LEU A 363 14.73 -2.39 -19.92
N LYS A 364 15.59 -2.48 -20.95
CA LYS A 364 16.94 -1.90 -20.95
C LYS A 364 16.99 -0.54 -21.66
N THR A 365 16.28 -0.41 -22.80
CA THR A 365 16.25 0.86 -23.58
C THR A 365 15.07 1.73 -23.19
N PHE A 366 14.08 1.17 -22.48
CA PHE A 366 12.80 1.78 -22.11
C PHE A 366 11.87 2.08 -23.28
N ASP A 367 12.16 1.51 -24.45
CA ASP A 367 11.28 1.59 -25.59
C ASP A 367 10.11 0.63 -25.45
N PHE A 368 8.93 1.04 -25.88
CA PHE A 368 7.77 0.17 -25.92
C PHE A 368 6.81 0.55 -27.07
N THR A 369 6.03 -0.44 -27.49
CA THR A 369 4.94 -0.27 -28.45
C THR A 369 3.69 -0.99 -27.95
N ILE A 370 2.53 -0.49 -28.34
CA ILE A 370 1.23 -1.10 -28.06
C ILE A 370 0.57 -1.43 -29.39
N GLU A 371 0.27 -2.72 -29.57
CA GLU A 371 -0.58 -3.22 -30.65
C GLU A 371 -1.96 -3.53 -30.08
N HIS A 372 -3.04 -3.18 -30.80
CA HIS A 372 -4.40 -3.42 -30.32
C HIS A 372 -5.40 -3.54 -31.46
N SER A 373 -6.57 -4.13 -31.20
CA SER A 373 -7.72 -4.18 -32.10
C SER A 373 -8.36 -2.81 -32.34
#